data_55584122c5e909adf159794dff607181
#
_entry.id   55584122c5e909adf159794dff607181
#
_cell.length_a   1.000
_cell.length_b   1.000
_cell.length_c   1.000
_cell.angle_alpha   90.00
_cell.angle_beta   90.00
_cell.angle_gamma   90.00
#
_symmetry.space_group_name_H-M   'P 1'
#
loop_
_entity.id
_entity.type
_entity.pdbx_description
1 polymer ?
#
loop_
_entity_poly.entity_id
_entity_poly.type
_entity_poly.pdbx_seq_one_letter_code
_entity_poly.pdbx_strand_id
1 'polypeptide(L)'
;MGQQQLLLIVLGVIIVGIAVVVGINVFTASSKNANRDAIIADLTTVAAMAQQHFRKPTAMGGGGNSFTGFTIPSTLRQTANMSAAMANPTIVAGANGSITFTATSTETGADGAQPFTVTMKVSKNQIDTTTFSNF
;
A
#
# COMPACT_ATOMS: atom_id res chain seq x y z
N MET A 1 13.22 8.35 -55.25
CA MET A 1 13.80 9.15 -54.17
C MET A 1 12.77 9.45 -53.10
N GLY A 2 11.64 10.09 -53.38
CA GLY A 2 10.65 10.45 -52.35
C GLY A 2 9.95 9.28 -51.68
N GLN A 3 9.77 8.15 -52.31
CA GLN A 3 9.12 6.96 -51.73
C GLN A 3 9.92 6.31 -50.59
N GLN A 4 11.22 6.25 -50.71
CA GLN A 4 12.10 5.70 -49.65
C GLN A 4 12.12 6.61 -48.43
N GLN A 5 12.14 7.91 -48.63
CA GLN A 5 12.09 8.90 -47.55
C GLN A 5 10.76 8.87 -46.80
N LEU A 6 9.64 8.77 -47.53
CA LEU A 6 8.32 8.60 -46.96
C LEU A 6 8.19 7.32 -46.15
N LEU A 7 8.69 6.19 -46.67
CA LEU A 7 8.71 4.93 -45.93
C LEU A 7 9.48 4.99 -44.62
N LEU A 8 10.65 5.65 -44.61
CA LEU A 8 11.43 5.85 -43.39
C LEU A 8 10.73 6.73 -42.37
N ILE A 9 10.05 7.79 -42.80
CA ILE A 9 9.30 8.66 -41.92
C ILE A 9 8.11 7.91 -41.31
N VAL A 10 7.34 7.19 -42.10
CA VAL A 10 6.21 6.39 -41.65
C VAL A 10 6.66 5.30 -40.67
N LEU A 11 7.74 4.58 -40.99
CA LEU A 11 8.32 3.58 -40.11
C LEU A 11 8.78 4.19 -38.79
N GLY A 12 9.43 5.34 -38.82
CA GLY A 12 9.88 6.08 -37.64
C GLY A 12 8.71 6.47 -36.72
N VAL A 13 7.62 6.99 -37.29
CA VAL A 13 6.40 7.38 -36.54
C VAL A 13 5.75 6.15 -35.89
N ILE A 14 5.67 5.02 -36.60
CA ILE A 14 5.12 3.77 -36.05
C ILE A 14 5.95 3.27 -34.88
N ILE A 15 7.27 3.23 -35.01
CA ILE A 15 8.17 2.77 -33.95
C ILE A 15 8.05 3.68 -32.71
N VAL A 16 8.04 4.99 -32.90
CA VAL A 16 7.88 5.95 -31.80
C VAL A 16 6.51 5.78 -31.14
N GLY A 17 5.45 5.61 -31.91
CA GLY A 17 4.10 5.38 -31.40
C GLY A 17 4.02 4.14 -30.48
N ILE A 18 4.59 3.01 -30.93
CA ILE A 18 4.67 1.78 -30.12
C ILE A 18 5.52 2.00 -28.87
N ALA A 19 6.67 2.65 -28.99
CA ALA A 19 7.56 2.91 -27.87
C ALA A 19 6.91 3.75 -26.78
N VAL A 20 6.11 4.75 -27.16
CA VAL A 20 5.36 5.60 -26.20
C VAL A 20 4.33 4.78 -25.44
N VAL A 21 3.53 3.96 -26.13
CA VAL A 21 2.52 3.11 -25.47
C VAL A 21 3.14 2.13 -24.49
N VAL A 22 4.22 1.46 -24.90
CA VAL A 22 4.96 0.52 -24.04
C VAL A 22 5.56 1.28 -22.84
N GLY A 23 6.15 2.44 -23.08
CA GLY A 23 6.73 3.28 -22.02
C GLY A 23 5.72 3.69 -20.96
N ILE A 24 4.52 4.09 -21.35
CA ILE A 24 3.44 4.45 -20.41
C ILE A 24 3.03 3.22 -19.57
N ASN A 25 2.87 2.06 -20.18
CA ASN A 25 2.49 0.83 -19.46
C ASN A 25 3.55 0.44 -18.43
N VAL A 26 4.82 0.49 -18.79
CA VAL A 26 5.93 0.19 -17.86
C VAL A 26 5.99 1.20 -16.73
N PHE A 27 5.80 2.47 -17.02
CA PHE A 27 5.78 3.53 -16.01
C PHE A 27 4.63 3.34 -15.01
N THR A 28 3.42 3.04 -15.48
CA THR A 28 2.26 2.81 -14.63
C THR A 28 2.48 1.60 -13.72
N ALA A 29 3.02 0.49 -14.25
CA ALA A 29 3.34 -0.68 -13.44
C ALA A 29 4.40 -0.38 -12.37
N SER A 30 5.42 0.40 -12.70
CA SER A 30 6.45 0.83 -11.76
C SER A 30 5.88 1.74 -10.66
N SER A 31 4.99 2.67 -11.01
CA SER A 31 4.31 3.56 -10.06
C SER A 31 3.46 2.77 -9.05
N LYS A 32 2.68 1.79 -9.52
CA LYS A 32 1.89 0.91 -8.64
C LYS A 32 2.78 0.15 -7.65
N ASN A 33 3.87 -0.44 -8.12
CA ASN A 33 4.79 -1.17 -7.26
C ASN A 33 5.45 -0.26 -6.22
N ALA A 34 5.88 0.93 -6.61
CA ALA A 34 6.45 1.90 -5.69
C ALA A 34 5.44 2.36 -4.63
N ASN A 35 4.21 2.63 -5.02
CA ASN A 35 3.14 3.01 -4.09
C ASN A 35 2.81 1.87 -3.12
N ARG A 36 2.73 0.62 -3.62
CA ARG A 36 2.55 -0.57 -2.78
C ARG A 36 3.64 -0.68 -1.72
N ASP A 37 4.90 -0.57 -2.12
CA ASP A 37 6.04 -0.73 -1.21
C ASP A 37 6.06 0.41 -0.17
N ALA A 38 5.68 1.62 -0.54
CA ALA A 38 5.53 2.74 0.37
C ALA A 38 4.41 2.51 1.40
N ILE A 39 3.25 2.01 0.98
CA ILE A 39 2.15 1.67 1.89
C ILE A 39 2.55 0.54 2.85
N ILE A 40 3.27 -0.47 2.38
CA ILE A 40 3.78 -1.55 3.24
C ILE A 40 4.72 -0.99 4.31
N ALA A 41 5.61 -0.06 3.96
CA ALA A 41 6.49 0.61 4.91
C ALA A 41 5.71 1.40 5.96
N ASP A 42 4.69 2.15 5.55
CA ASP A 42 3.81 2.89 6.45
C ASP A 42 3.07 1.94 7.41
N LEU A 43 2.48 0.87 6.89
CA LEU A 43 1.78 -0.14 7.69
C LEU A 43 2.73 -0.87 8.64
N THR A 44 3.97 -1.16 8.24
CA THR A 44 4.98 -1.78 9.09
C THR A 44 5.33 -0.88 10.28
N THR A 45 5.40 0.44 10.06
CA THR A 45 5.62 1.41 11.13
C THR A 45 4.47 1.40 12.13
N VAL A 46 3.23 1.41 11.64
CA VAL A 46 2.03 1.34 12.49
C VAL A 46 1.98 -0.01 13.24
N ALA A 47 2.36 -1.10 12.59
CA ALA A 47 2.44 -2.44 13.19
C ALA A 47 3.44 -2.48 14.35
N ALA A 48 4.61 -1.88 14.19
CA ALA A 48 5.60 -1.77 15.26
C ALA A 48 5.07 -0.99 16.47
N MET A 49 4.35 0.11 16.23
CA MET A 49 3.69 0.88 17.30
C MET A 49 2.61 0.06 18.00
N ALA A 50 1.83 -0.72 17.26
CA ALA A 50 0.81 -1.61 17.83
C ALA A 50 1.44 -2.69 18.72
N GLN A 51 2.54 -3.29 18.30
CA GLN A 51 3.28 -4.27 19.11
C GLN A 51 3.89 -3.63 20.36
N GLN A 52 4.36 -2.39 20.26
CA GLN A 52 4.83 -1.64 21.43
C GLN A 52 3.68 -1.37 22.41
N HIS A 53 2.51 -0.96 21.92
CA HIS A 53 1.31 -0.79 22.74
C HIS A 53 0.89 -2.08 23.43
N PHE A 54 0.95 -3.21 22.74
CA PHE A 54 0.65 -4.53 23.28
C PHE A 54 1.54 -4.87 24.49
N ARG A 55 2.84 -4.61 24.41
CA ARG A 55 3.82 -4.93 25.45
C ARG A 55 3.83 -3.93 26.60
N LYS A 56 3.31 -2.72 26.38
CA LYS A 56 3.31 -1.66 27.38
C LYS A 56 2.24 -1.93 28.45
N PRO A 57 2.59 -1.81 29.76
CA PRO A 57 1.63 -1.97 30.86
C PRO A 57 0.46 -0.97 30.76
N THR A 58 -0.72 -1.39 31.22
CA THR A 58 -1.92 -0.52 31.27
C THR A 58 -1.72 0.72 32.13
N ALA A 59 -0.97 0.61 33.22
CA ALA A 59 -0.61 1.74 34.09
C ALA A 59 0.17 2.85 33.37
N MET A 60 0.84 2.53 32.26
CA MET A 60 1.57 3.47 31.43
C MET A 60 0.80 3.85 30.14
N GLY A 61 -0.49 3.55 30.08
CA GLY A 61 -1.31 3.82 28.92
C GLY A 61 -1.12 2.83 27.75
N GLY A 62 -0.64 1.62 28.04
CA GLY A 62 -0.51 0.53 27.07
C GLY A 62 -1.68 -0.47 27.12
N GLY A 63 -1.59 -1.52 26.31
CA GLY A 63 -2.64 -2.55 26.22
C GLY A 63 -2.54 -3.68 27.24
N GLY A 64 -1.43 -3.81 27.97
CA GLY A 64 -1.26 -4.86 28.97
C GLY A 64 -1.42 -6.27 28.41
N ASN A 65 -0.64 -6.63 27.40
CA ASN A 65 -0.75 -7.86 26.61
C ASN A 65 -2.04 -7.98 25.78
N SER A 66 -2.57 -6.86 25.33
CA SER A 66 -3.70 -6.77 24.40
C SER A 66 -3.51 -5.60 23.43
N PHE A 67 -4.11 -5.69 22.25
CA PHE A 67 -4.17 -4.56 21.31
C PHE A 67 -5.34 -3.61 21.62
N THR A 68 -6.16 -3.92 22.60
CA THR A 68 -7.33 -3.11 22.97
C THR A 68 -6.91 -1.68 23.33
N GLY A 69 -7.62 -0.70 22.78
CA GLY A 69 -7.34 0.71 23.00
C GLY A 69 -6.22 1.31 22.13
N PHE A 70 -5.62 0.51 21.22
CA PHE A 70 -4.67 1.07 20.26
C PHE A 70 -5.37 1.98 19.25
N THR A 71 -4.82 3.16 19.05
CA THR A 71 -5.26 4.11 18.03
C THR A 71 -4.12 4.46 17.11
N ILE A 72 -4.40 4.54 15.82
CA ILE A 72 -3.39 4.95 14.83
C ILE A 72 -3.09 6.45 15.02
N PRO A 73 -1.82 6.85 15.17
CA PRO A 73 -1.46 8.26 15.22
C PRO A 73 -1.99 9.02 14.00
N SER A 74 -2.47 10.24 14.18
CA SER A 74 -3.07 11.04 13.10
C SER A 74 -2.12 11.26 11.92
N THR A 75 -0.82 11.38 12.20
CA THR A 75 0.23 11.56 11.19
C THR A 75 0.45 10.33 10.30
N LEU A 76 0.16 9.13 10.80
CA LEU A 76 0.30 7.86 10.06
C LEU A 76 -1.03 7.33 9.54
N ARG A 77 -2.14 7.93 9.97
CA ARG A 77 -3.46 7.50 9.56
C ARG A 77 -3.73 7.77 8.08
N GLN A 78 -3.14 8.83 7.55
CA GLN A 78 -3.17 9.16 6.14
C GLN A 78 -1.83 9.72 5.71
N THR A 79 -1.18 9.04 4.77
CA THR A 79 0.08 9.48 4.16
C THR A 79 -0.16 9.89 2.71
N ALA A 80 0.86 10.48 2.07
CA ALA A 80 0.79 10.86 0.66
C ALA A 80 0.56 9.67 -0.30
N ASN A 81 0.81 8.45 0.18
CA ASN A 81 0.65 7.21 -0.59
C ASN A 81 -0.77 6.63 -0.53
N MET A 82 -1.65 7.19 0.31
CA MET A 82 -2.99 6.70 0.57
C MET A 82 -4.04 7.69 0.07
N SER A 83 -5.05 7.19 -0.63
CA SER A 83 -6.17 8.01 -1.14
C SER A 83 -7.15 8.41 -0.04
N ALA A 84 -7.22 7.64 1.04
CA ALA A 84 -8.08 7.89 2.19
C ALA A 84 -7.37 7.53 3.49
N ALA A 85 -7.79 8.16 4.59
CA ALA A 85 -7.30 7.80 5.91
C ALA A 85 -7.60 6.32 6.21
N MET A 86 -6.64 5.63 6.83
CA MET A 86 -6.86 4.25 7.29
C MET A 86 -8.09 4.19 8.19
N ALA A 87 -8.95 3.21 7.96
CA ALA A 87 -10.07 2.91 8.85
C ALA A 87 -9.56 2.52 10.25
N ASN A 88 -10.43 2.58 11.24
CA ASN A 88 -10.10 2.08 12.56
C ASN A 88 -9.68 0.62 12.45
N PRO A 89 -8.58 0.22 13.13
CA PRO A 89 -8.10 -1.15 13.02
C PRO A 89 -9.10 -2.14 13.61
N THR A 90 -9.22 -3.31 12.99
CA THR A 90 -9.98 -4.43 13.54
C THR A 90 -9.13 -5.12 14.60
N ILE A 91 -9.62 -5.15 15.84
CA ILE A 91 -8.89 -5.69 16.99
C ILE A 91 -9.58 -6.97 17.46
N VAL A 92 -8.80 -8.04 17.57
CA VAL A 92 -9.17 -9.26 18.31
C VAL A 92 -8.46 -9.17 19.66
N ALA A 93 -9.24 -9.03 20.73
CA ALA A 93 -8.72 -8.84 22.09
C ALA A 93 -8.07 -10.11 22.67
N GLY A 94 -7.22 -9.93 23.67
CA GLY A 94 -6.62 -11.00 24.45
C GLY A 94 -5.12 -11.20 24.20
N ALA A 95 -4.52 -12.07 25.00
CA ALA A 95 -3.08 -12.35 24.96
C ALA A 95 -2.59 -13.00 23.64
N ASN A 96 -3.46 -13.65 22.90
CA ASN A 96 -3.24 -14.16 21.54
C ASN A 96 -4.01 -13.38 20.49
N GLY A 97 -4.41 -12.15 20.84
CA GLY A 97 -5.14 -11.27 19.94
C GLY A 97 -4.32 -10.81 18.74
N SER A 98 -5.00 -10.22 17.79
CA SER A 98 -4.40 -9.63 16.61
C SER A 98 -5.05 -8.29 16.29
N ILE A 99 -4.31 -7.48 15.56
CA ILE A 99 -4.81 -6.20 15.04
C ILE A 99 -4.63 -6.20 13.52
N THR A 100 -5.63 -5.74 12.81
CA THR A 100 -5.63 -5.69 11.35
C THR A 100 -5.76 -4.25 10.88
N PHE A 101 -4.85 -3.82 10.03
CA PHE A 101 -4.84 -2.51 9.39
C PHE A 101 -5.18 -2.66 7.92
N THR A 102 -5.94 -1.72 7.39
CA THR A 102 -6.26 -1.65 5.96
C THR A 102 -5.96 -0.25 5.44
N ALA A 103 -5.15 -0.16 4.42
CA ALA A 103 -4.81 1.08 3.72
C ALA A 103 -5.27 1.00 2.27
N THR A 104 -5.75 2.13 1.74
CA THR A 104 -6.18 2.26 0.35
C THR A 104 -5.18 3.12 -0.41
N SER A 105 -4.69 2.65 -1.54
CA SER A 105 -3.68 3.32 -2.35
C SER A 105 -4.19 4.61 -3.01
N THR A 106 -3.28 5.43 -3.51
CA THR A 106 -3.56 6.51 -4.46
C THR A 106 -3.62 6.03 -5.90
N GLU A 107 -2.99 4.88 -6.19
CA GLU A 107 -2.92 4.29 -7.52
C GLU A 107 -4.10 3.34 -7.76
N THR A 108 -4.56 3.28 -9.01
CA THR A 108 -5.62 2.34 -9.43
C THR A 108 -5.12 0.90 -9.43
N GLY A 109 -6.00 -0.01 -9.02
CA GLY A 109 -5.71 -1.43 -8.97
C GLY A 109 -5.74 -2.13 -10.34
N ALA A 110 -5.87 -3.44 -10.30
CA ALA A 110 -5.85 -4.30 -11.49
C ALA A 110 -7.03 -4.03 -12.44
N ASP A 111 -8.18 -3.60 -11.92
CA ASP A 111 -9.36 -3.25 -12.71
C ASP A 111 -9.23 -1.89 -13.43
N GLY A 112 -8.20 -1.09 -13.11
CA GLY A 112 -7.97 0.24 -13.66
C GLY A 112 -8.96 1.31 -13.23
N ALA A 113 -9.92 0.99 -12.36
CA ALA A 113 -10.99 1.89 -11.94
C ALA A 113 -10.93 2.23 -10.46
N GLN A 114 -10.68 1.25 -9.60
CA GLN A 114 -10.64 1.40 -8.15
C GLN A 114 -9.21 1.32 -7.61
N PRO A 115 -8.88 2.04 -6.53
CA PRO A 115 -7.59 1.88 -5.88
C PRO A 115 -7.46 0.48 -5.29
N PHE A 116 -6.22 -0.03 -5.23
CA PHE A 116 -5.96 -1.28 -4.53
C PHE A 116 -5.88 -1.06 -3.02
N THR A 117 -6.17 -2.10 -2.26
CA THR A 117 -6.06 -2.06 -0.80
C THR A 117 -4.98 -3.02 -0.31
N VAL A 118 -4.31 -2.61 0.75
CA VAL A 118 -3.31 -3.43 1.45
C VAL A 118 -3.82 -3.66 2.86
N THR A 119 -4.00 -4.92 3.22
CA THR A 119 -4.43 -5.32 4.56
C THR A 119 -3.31 -6.06 5.26
N MET A 120 -2.91 -5.60 6.43
CA MET A 120 -1.85 -6.18 7.23
C MET A 120 -2.41 -6.64 8.58
N LYS A 121 -2.24 -7.93 8.88
CA LYS A 121 -2.58 -8.51 10.17
C LYS A 121 -1.32 -8.67 11.02
N VAL A 122 -1.41 -8.23 12.26
CA VAL A 122 -0.28 -8.21 13.18
C VAL A 122 -0.66 -8.93 14.46
N SER A 123 0.18 -9.85 14.91
CA SER A 123 0.09 -10.50 16.21
C SER A 123 1.15 -9.94 17.16
N LYS A 124 1.16 -10.43 18.40
CA LYS A 124 2.08 -9.99 19.46
C LYS A 124 3.55 -10.04 19.10
N ASN A 125 3.97 -10.97 18.24
CA ASN A 125 5.38 -11.24 17.96
C ASN A 125 5.78 -11.01 16.51
N GLN A 126 4.81 -10.99 15.59
CA GLN A 126 5.09 -10.96 14.15
C GLN A 126 3.97 -10.28 13.35
N ILE A 127 4.29 -9.93 12.14
CA ILE A 127 3.30 -9.60 11.11
C ILE A 127 2.88 -10.92 10.48
N ASP A 128 1.61 -11.31 10.67
CA ASP A 128 1.13 -12.63 10.25
C ASP A 128 0.90 -12.70 8.74
N THR A 129 0.24 -11.70 8.19
CA THR A 129 -0.18 -11.73 6.78
C THR A 129 -0.29 -10.31 6.24
N THR A 130 0.23 -10.11 5.04
CA THR A 130 -0.06 -8.93 4.22
C THR A 130 -0.81 -9.39 2.99
N THR A 131 -2.03 -8.93 2.79
CA THR A 131 -2.87 -9.26 1.65
C THR A 131 -3.13 -8.03 0.79
N PHE A 132 -3.27 -8.26 -0.50
CA PHE A 132 -3.58 -7.22 -1.47
C PHE A 132 -4.93 -7.54 -2.10
N SER A 133 -5.76 -6.53 -2.26
CA SER A 133 -7.02 -6.63 -2.99
C SER A 133 -6.99 -5.65 -4.15
N ASN A 134 -7.39 -6.09 -5.32
CA ASN A 134 -7.40 -5.30 -6.55
C ASN A 134 -6.00 -4.80 -7.01
N PHE A 135 -4.93 -5.59 -6.76
CA PHE A 135 -3.55 -5.24 -7.14
C PHE A 135 -3.12 -5.83 -8.48
#